data_c33883ee4adbd7e5b99bb7f22ca132d0
#
_entry.id   c33883ee4adbd7e5b99bb7f22ca132d0
#
_cell.length_a   1.000
_cell.length_b   1.000
_cell.length_c   1.000
_cell.angle_alpha   90.00
_cell.angle_beta   90.00
_cell.angle_gamma   90.00
#
_symmetry.space_group_name_H-M   'P 1'
#
loop_
_entity.id
_entity.type
_entity.pdbx_description
1 polymer ?
#
loop_
_entity_poly.entity_id
_entity_poly.type
_entity_poly.pdbx_seq_one_letter_code
_entity_poly.pdbx_strand_id
1 'polypeptide(L)'
;MELMINADRCADISRLSLDGKNLSYTSVVGNVAPDYFSIDSDGFGFLKSFNCGFITTCGFDNIGNPNEDEGTLYGLHGNVGNIPAEYIYHTEDATSIEVHAIIKDHAIFGKKFTLHRTYVISKTENTFALHDKIVNEGSAPSPLMYMYHMNIGYPLLTENSEFYINSYEVVPRDEEAKKGLAQWNQMIPPTPNFAEQCFYHHYHTDLAKMMVYNKDIEKGIQICFDTKEFPQNLQWKMMGERDYVLGLEPCTADLDGRHTIKKNSEILTLEPAESKDFSVNVHLFNDKSQW
;
A
#
# COMPACT_ATOMS: atom_id res chain seq x y z
N MET A 1 -15.84 5.21 -12.84
CA MET A 1 -14.85 4.55 -11.93
C MET A 1 -15.48 3.33 -11.28
N GLU A 2 -14.71 2.24 -11.12
CA GLU A 2 -15.17 1.02 -10.43
C GLU A 2 -14.10 0.62 -9.41
N LEU A 3 -14.53 0.35 -8.17
CA LEU A 3 -13.71 -0.19 -7.10
C LEU A 3 -14.27 -1.54 -6.67
N MET A 4 -13.42 -2.56 -6.58
CA MET A 4 -13.76 -3.86 -6.01
C MET A 4 -13.09 -3.99 -4.64
N ILE A 5 -13.86 -3.88 -3.57
CA ILE A 5 -13.40 -4.01 -2.20
C ILE A 5 -13.55 -5.47 -1.77
N ASN A 6 -12.47 -6.07 -1.26
CA ASN A 6 -12.44 -7.45 -0.81
C ASN A 6 -12.59 -7.52 0.71
N ALA A 7 -13.80 -7.86 1.18
CA ALA A 7 -14.12 -7.95 2.60
C ALA A 7 -13.22 -8.93 3.37
N ASP A 8 -12.79 -10.03 2.72
CA ASP A 8 -11.98 -11.08 3.33
C ASP A 8 -10.49 -10.71 3.45
N ARG A 9 -10.07 -9.59 2.84
CA ARG A 9 -8.68 -9.16 2.79
C ARG A 9 -8.58 -7.70 3.26
N CYS A 10 -8.73 -7.48 4.56
CA CYS A 10 -8.64 -6.16 5.20
C CYS A 10 -9.57 -5.09 4.61
N ALA A 11 -10.62 -5.49 3.89
CA ALA A 11 -11.44 -4.61 3.06
C ALA A 11 -10.60 -3.77 2.06
N ASP A 12 -9.50 -4.30 1.55
CA ASP A 12 -8.62 -3.67 0.57
C ASP A 12 -9.25 -3.61 -0.83
N ILE A 13 -8.76 -2.69 -1.68
CA ILE A 13 -9.21 -2.57 -3.07
C ILE A 13 -8.46 -3.59 -3.94
N SER A 14 -9.12 -4.69 -4.26
CA SER A 14 -8.56 -5.76 -5.11
C SER A 14 -8.50 -5.40 -6.59
N ARG A 15 -9.33 -4.45 -7.04
CA ARG A 15 -9.35 -3.95 -8.42
C ARG A 15 -9.83 -2.51 -8.47
N LEU A 16 -9.16 -1.71 -9.29
CA LEU A 16 -9.54 -0.33 -9.62
C LEU A 16 -9.59 -0.18 -11.13
N SER A 17 -10.67 0.40 -11.67
CA SER A 17 -10.79 0.66 -13.11
C SER A 17 -11.50 1.98 -13.41
N LEU A 18 -11.21 2.55 -14.58
CA LEU A 18 -11.83 3.74 -15.12
C LEU A 18 -12.28 3.48 -16.56
N ASP A 19 -13.57 3.70 -16.86
CA ASP A 19 -14.19 3.47 -18.17
C ASP A 19 -13.87 2.07 -18.74
N GLY A 20 -13.92 1.04 -17.89
CA GLY A 20 -13.64 -0.34 -18.23
C GLY A 20 -12.14 -0.67 -18.41
N LYS A 21 -11.23 0.28 -18.21
CA LYS A 21 -9.78 0.04 -18.24
C LYS A 21 -9.27 -0.23 -16.84
N ASN A 22 -8.62 -1.38 -16.63
CA ASN A 22 -7.97 -1.72 -15.36
C ASN A 22 -6.77 -0.80 -15.11
N LEU A 23 -6.59 -0.36 -13.88
CA LEU A 23 -5.49 0.50 -13.44
C LEU A 23 -4.58 -0.20 -12.43
N SER A 24 -5.08 -1.25 -11.78
CA SER A 24 -4.40 -1.97 -10.71
C SER A 24 -3.65 -3.21 -11.23
N TYR A 25 -2.65 -3.64 -10.48
CA TYR A 25 -1.97 -4.90 -10.73
C TYR A 25 -2.63 -6.04 -9.95
N THR A 26 -2.89 -7.14 -10.61
CA THR A 26 -3.29 -8.39 -9.96
C THR A 26 -2.18 -9.42 -10.20
N SER A 27 -1.58 -9.92 -9.13
CA SER A 27 -0.50 -10.90 -9.21
C SER A 27 -0.99 -12.27 -9.69
N VAL A 28 -0.05 -13.14 -10.05
CA VAL A 28 -0.34 -14.51 -10.50
C VAL A 28 -1.01 -15.39 -9.43
N VAL A 29 -0.90 -15.02 -8.14
CA VAL A 29 -1.54 -15.78 -7.06
C VAL A 29 -3.04 -15.48 -6.94
N GLY A 30 -3.50 -14.36 -7.48
CA GLY A 30 -4.91 -13.94 -7.40
C GLY A 30 -5.39 -13.72 -5.96
N ASN A 31 -6.72 -13.76 -5.77
CA ASN A 31 -7.33 -13.61 -4.45
C ASN A 31 -7.26 -14.95 -3.69
N VAL A 32 -6.40 -14.99 -2.67
CA VAL A 32 -6.23 -16.15 -1.78
C VAL A 32 -7.04 -15.93 -0.51
N ALA A 33 -7.83 -16.93 -0.08
CA ALA A 33 -8.57 -16.82 1.17
C ALA A 33 -7.62 -16.72 2.38
N PRO A 34 -7.99 -15.97 3.44
CA PRO A 34 -7.15 -15.79 4.63
C PRO A 34 -6.66 -17.07 5.28
N ASP A 35 -7.46 -18.12 5.24
CA ASP A 35 -7.14 -19.45 5.81
C ASP A 35 -5.90 -20.09 5.19
N TYR A 36 -5.48 -19.66 4.01
CA TYR A 36 -4.28 -20.16 3.33
C TYR A 36 -3.02 -19.34 3.61
N PHE A 37 -3.16 -18.24 4.39
CA PHE A 37 -1.98 -17.45 4.77
C PHE A 37 -1.10 -18.22 5.77
N SER A 38 0.20 -18.19 5.53
CA SER A 38 1.21 -18.74 6.43
C SER A 38 2.46 -17.85 6.38
N ILE A 39 3.07 -17.60 7.54
CA ILE A 39 4.35 -16.89 7.60
C ILE A 39 5.48 -17.68 6.92
N ASP A 40 5.37 -19.00 6.89
CA ASP A 40 6.43 -19.95 6.53
C ASP A 40 7.67 -19.88 7.47
N SER A 41 8.58 -20.83 7.32
CA SER A 41 9.76 -20.93 8.18
C SER A 41 10.81 -19.85 7.93
N ASP A 42 10.78 -19.22 6.75
CA ASP A 42 11.67 -18.14 6.33
C ASP A 42 11.02 -16.76 6.33
N GLY A 43 9.72 -16.70 6.68
CA GLY A 43 8.94 -15.46 6.77
C GLY A 43 8.41 -14.91 5.45
N PHE A 44 8.61 -15.59 4.31
CA PHE A 44 8.15 -15.12 2.99
C PHE A 44 6.79 -15.67 2.55
N GLY A 45 6.01 -16.25 3.47
CA GLY A 45 4.68 -16.77 3.16
C GLY A 45 3.71 -15.75 2.57
N PHE A 46 3.90 -14.45 2.87
CA PHE A 46 3.17 -13.34 2.27
C PHE A 46 3.13 -13.43 0.73
N LEU A 47 4.22 -13.79 0.07
CA LEU A 47 4.30 -13.88 -1.40
C LEU A 47 3.36 -14.94 -2.00
N LYS A 48 2.88 -15.90 -1.21
CA LYS A 48 1.92 -16.93 -1.63
C LYS A 48 0.45 -16.48 -1.51
N SER A 49 0.20 -15.34 -0.87
CA SER A 49 -1.14 -14.77 -0.68
C SER A 49 -1.24 -13.32 -1.17
N PHE A 50 -0.17 -12.73 -1.67
CA PHE A 50 -0.11 -11.36 -2.12
C PHE A 50 -0.76 -11.21 -3.50
N ASN A 51 -2.05 -10.90 -3.51
CA ASN A 51 -2.79 -10.62 -4.74
C ASN A 51 -2.44 -9.25 -5.35
N CYS A 52 -1.70 -8.40 -4.65
CA CYS A 52 -1.46 -6.98 -4.92
C CYS A 52 -2.76 -6.16 -4.91
N GLY A 53 -3.61 -6.27 -5.94
CA GLY A 53 -4.76 -5.40 -6.08
C GLY A 53 -4.33 -3.95 -6.33
N PHE A 54 -5.26 -2.99 -6.13
CA PHE A 54 -4.87 -1.57 -6.09
C PHE A 54 -4.24 -1.21 -4.74
N ILE A 55 -4.78 -1.73 -3.64
CA ILE A 55 -4.21 -1.57 -2.30
C ILE A 55 -4.14 -2.94 -1.65
N THR A 56 -3.01 -3.27 -1.07
CA THR A 56 -2.86 -4.25 0.00
C THR A 56 -2.34 -3.53 1.24
N THR A 57 -3.09 -3.61 2.32
CA THR A 57 -2.67 -3.05 3.62
C THR A 57 -1.62 -3.95 4.25
N CYS A 58 -0.52 -3.36 4.70
CA CYS A 58 0.61 -4.04 5.33
C CYS A 58 0.85 -3.52 6.76
N GLY A 59 1.38 -4.34 7.62
CA GLY A 59 1.60 -4.06 9.05
C GLY A 59 0.77 -5.05 9.89
N PHE A 60 0.35 -4.81 11.02
CA PHE A 60 0.62 -3.82 12.09
C PHE A 60 1.93 -4.11 12.82
N ASP A 61 2.39 -5.37 12.75
CA ASP A 61 3.57 -5.82 13.45
C ASP A 61 4.85 -5.48 12.72
N ASN A 62 4.84 -5.61 11.40
CA ASN A 62 6.01 -5.47 10.56
C ASN A 62 5.63 -4.95 9.17
N ILE A 63 6.46 -4.09 8.61
CA ILE A 63 6.49 -3.76 7.19
C ILE A 63 7.89 -4.09 6.65
N GLY A 64 7.99 -4.44 5.35
CA GLY A 64 9.26 -4.82 4.75
C GLY A 64 9.73 -6.23 5.09
N ASN A 65 11.03 -6.42 5.11
CA ASN A 65 11.68 -7.74 5.17
C ASN A 65 11.28 -8.57 6.40
N PRO A 66 11.22 -9.91 6.26
CA PRO A 66 11.11 -10.79 7.42
C PRO A 66 12.26 -10.56 8.39
N ASN A 67 11.97 -10.60 9.68
CA ASN A 67 13.00 -10.43 10.71
C ASN A 67 12.58 -11.12 12.01
N GLU A 68 13.56 -11.37 12.87
CA GLU A 68 13.32 -11.83 14.23
C GLU A 68 13.60 -10.69 15.20
N ASP A 69 12.66 -10.41 16.09
CA ASP A 69 12.80 -9.41 17.13
C ASP A 69 12.25 -9.99 18.45
N GLU A 70 13.08 -9.99 19.49
CA GLU A 70 12.76 -10.52 20.83
C GLU A 70 12.22 -11.98 20.81
N GLY A 71 12.79 -12.82 19.92
CA GLY A 71 12.43 -14.24 19.79
C GLY A 71 11.13 -14.49 19.00
N THR A 72 10.55 -13.45 18.39
CA THR A 72 9.38 -13.57 17.53
C THR A 72 9.76 -13.36 16.08
N LEU A 73 9.39 -14.31 15.21
CA LEU A 73 9.52 -14.16 13.76
C LEU A 73 8.37 -13.31 13.22
N TYR A 74 8.73 -12.21 12.58
CA TYR A 74 7.82 -11.35 11.85
C TYR A 74 7.97 -11.60 10.35
N GLY A 75 6.88 -11.94 9.68
CA GLY A 75 6.87 -12.18 8.24
C GLY A 75 6.96 -10.90 7.42
N LEU A 76 7.26 -11.09 6.13
CA LEU A 76 7.24 -10.01 5.13
C LEU A 76 5.90 -9.26 5.19
N HIS A 77 5.97 -7.94 5.33
CA HIS A 77 4.81 -7.02 5.35
C HIS A 77 3.73 -7.28 6.42
N GLY A 78 4.00 -8.15 7.41
CA GLY A 78 3.04 -8.43 8.47
C GLY A 78 1.83 -9.25 8.02
N ASN A 79 0.72 -9.18 8.76
CA ASN A 79 -0.43 -10.06 8.55
C ASN A 79 -1.76 -9.33 8.30
N VAL A 80 -1.86 -8.03 8.56
CA VAL A 80 -3.16 -7.32 8.58
C VAL A 80 -3.94 -7.46 7.27
N GLY A 81 -3.27 -7.45 6.12
CA GLY A 81 -3.89 -7.65 4.79
C GLY A 81 -4.55 -9.03 4.58
N ASN A 82 -4.33 -9.98 5.50
CA ASN A 82 -4.93 -11.32 5.49
C ASN A 82 -6.06 -11.47 6.52
N ILE A 83 -6.47 -10.38 7.21
CA ILE A 83 -7.53 -10.43 8.21
C ILE A 83 -8.84 -9.96 7.56
N PRO A 84 -9.91 -10.79 7.60
CA PRO A 84 -11.24 -10.39 7.13
C PRO A 84 -11.80 -9.22 7.93
N ALA A 85 -12.59 -8.38 7.29
CA ALA A 85 -13.40 -7.40 7.98
C ALA A 85 -14.48 -8.12 8.83
N GLU A 86 -14.55 -7.78 10.12
CA GLU A 86 -15.62 -8.29 11.01
C GLU A 86 -16.97 -7.68 10.62
N TYR A 87 -16.95 -6.41 10.22
CA TYR A 87 -18.12 -5.70 9.69
C TYR A 87 -17.73 -4.94 8.43
N ILE A 88 -18.61 -4.96 7.44
CA ILE A 88 -18.56 -4.08 6.28
C ILE A 88 -19.97 -3.64 5.93
N TYR A 89 -20.19 -2.35 5.74
CA TYR A 89 -21.46 -1.78 5.32
C TYR A 89 -21.21 -0.51 4.51
N HIS A 90 -22.24 -0.02 3.84
CA HIS A 90 -22.16 1.27 3.15
C HIS A 90 -23.33 2.16 3.53
N THR A 91 -23.10 3.45 3.40
CA THR A 91 -24.10 4.51 3.41
C THR A 91 -23.93 5.34 2.14
N GLU A 92 -24.95 6.03 1.71
CA GLU A 92 -24.88 6.91 0.55
C GLU A 92 -25.79 8.13 0.69
N ASP A 93 -25.37 9.21 0.06
CA ASP A 93 -26.16 10.43 -0.13
C ASP A 93 -26.22 10.84 -1.60
N ALA A 94 -26.59 12.09 -1.90
CA ALA A 94 -26.67 12.59 -3.27
C ALA A 94 -25.31 12.71 -3.97
N THR A 95 -24.21 12.82 -3.21
CA THR A 95 -22.87 13.18 -3.70
C THR A 95 -21.83 12.08 -3.52
N SER A 96 -22.00 11.21 -2.52
CA SER A 96 -21.01 10.20 -2.16
C SER A 96 -21.62 8.84 -1.80
N ILE A 97 -20.78 7.82 -1.87
CA ILE A 97 -20.96 6.52 -1.24
C ILE A 97 -19.85 6.38 -0.20
N GLU A 98 -20.22 6.06 1.03
CA GLU A 98 -19.25 5.73 2.06
C GLU A 98 -19.28 4.22 2.35
N VAL A 99 -18.13 3.55 2.27
CA VAL A 99 -17.99 2.15 2.66
C VAL A 99 -17.18 2.10 3.93
N HIS A 100 -17.76 1.49 4.97
CA HIS A 100 -17.15 1.36 6.30
C HIS A 100 -16.80 -0.09 6.57
N ALA A 101 -15.61 -0.33 7.12
CA ALA A 101 -15.16 -1.65 7.54
C ALA A 101 -14.46 -1.60 8.91
N ILE A 102 -14.60 -2.68 9.68
CA ILE A 102 -13.90 -2.86 10.96
C ILE A 102 -13.08 -4.14 10.86
N ILE A 103 -11.77 -4.01 11.06
CA ILE A 103 -10.82 -5.12 11.02
C ILE A 103 -10.14 -5.19 12.38
N LYS A 104 -10.08 -6.39 13.00
CA LYS A 104 -9.50 -6.60 14.32
C LYS A 104 -8.32 -7.54 14.25
N ASP A 105 -7.13 -7.02 14.50
CA ASP A 105 -5.92 -7.81 14.72
C ASP A 105 -5.70 -7.96 16.23
N HIS A 106 -6.41 -8.93 16.79
CA HIS A 106 -6.46 -9.18 18.24
C HIS A 106 -5.86 -10.54 18.59
N ALA A 107 -4.99 -10.57 19.59
CA ALA A 107 -4.48 -11.79 20.17
C ALA A 107 -4.90 -11.91 21.66
N ILE A 108 -5.28 -13.12 22.07
CA ILE A 108 -5.48 -13.42 23.51
C ILE A 108 -4.12 -13.25 24.20
N PHE A 109 -4.08 -12.47 25.29
CA PHE A 109 -2.87 -12.10 26.01
C PHE A 109 -1.83 -11.30 25.22
N GLY A 110 -2.20 -10.78 24.03
CA GLY A 110 -1.32 -10.01 23.15
C GLY A 110 -1.90 -8.67 22.76
N LYS A 111 -1.33 -8.10 21.68
CA LYS A 111 -1.79 -6.85 21.08
C LYS A 111 -3.26 -6.93 20.65
N LYS A 112 -3.88 -5.75 20.57
CA LYS A 112 -5.27 -5.60 20.11
C LYS A 112 -5.39 -4.30 19.33
N PHE A 113 -5.15 -4.35 18.02
CA PHE A 113 -5.41 -3.24 17.14
C PHE A 113 -6.74 -3.39 16.42
N THR A 114 -7.56 -2.36 16.47
CA THR A 114 -8.77 -2.26 15.66
C THR A 114 -8.59 -1.18 14.62
N LEU A 115 -8.74 -1.54 13.35
CA LEU A 115 -8.78 -0.65 12.21
C LEU A 115 -10.23 -0.33 11.87
N HIS A 116 -10.57 0.96 11.92
CA HIS A 116 -11.80 1.53 11.37
C HIS A 116 -11.47 2.16 10.03
N ARG A 117 -11.91 1.54 8.95
CA ARG A 117 -11.66 1.96 7.56
C ARG A 117 -12.90 2.59 6.96
N THR A 118 -12.72 3.73 6.28
CA THR A 118 -13.79 4.37 5.53
C THR A 118 -13.29 4.78 4.14
N TYR A 119 -13.98 4.32 3.11
CA TYR A 119 -13.85 4.84 1.76
C TYR A 119 -14.95 5.87 1.52
N VAL A 120 -14.57 7.06 1.07
CA VAL A 120 -15.52 8.11 0.62
C VAL A 120 -15.39 8.22 -0.89
N ILE A 121 -16.38 7.71 -1.62
CA ILE A 121 -16.35 7.57 -3.08
C ILE A 121 -17.29 8.60 -3.69
N SER A 122 -16.78 9.51 -4.53
CA SER A 122 -17.59 10.51 -5.20
C SER A 122 -18.52 9.88 -6.25
N LYS A 123 -19.77 10.38 -6.31
CA LYS A 123 -20.75 10.03 -7.36
C LYS A 123 -20.68 10.96 -8.58
N THR A 124 -20.00 12.09 -8.46
CA THR A 124 -19.93 13.12 -9.49
C THR A 124 -18.57 13.25 -10.15
N GLU A 125 -17.53 12.76 -9.48
CA GLU A 125 -16.14 12.81 -9.93
C GLU A 125 -15.48 11.44 -9.84
N ASN A 126 -14.39 11.25 -10.55
CA ASN A 126 -13.61 10.02 -10.45
C ASN A 126 -12.58 10.10 -9.30
N THR A 127 -13.07 10.40 -8.10
CA THR A 127 -12.26 10.54 -6.89
C THR A 127 -12.78 9.65 -5.77
N PHE A 128 -11.85 9.20 -4.94
CA PHE A 128 -12.18 8.64 -3.64
C PHE A 128 -11.10 8.97 -2.61
N ALA A 129 -11.50 8.99 -1.35
CA ALA A 129 -10.58 9.05 -0.22
C ALA A 129 -10.67 7.75 0.57
N LEU A 130 -9.52 7.32 1.11
CA LEU A 130 -9.42 6.27 2.12
C LEU A 130 -9.00 6.91 3.43
N HIS A 131 -9.77 6.67 4.48
CA HIS A 131 -9.49 7.10 5.85
C HIS A 131 -9.44 5.88 6.74
N ASP A 132 -8.33 5.69 7.43
CA ASP A 132 -8.11 4.63 8.39
C ASP A 132 -7.81 5.22 9.76
N LYS A 133 -8.53 4.75 10.78
CA LYS A 133 -8.25 5.02 12.19
C LYS A 133 -7.87 3.73 12.88
N ILE A 134 -6.64 3.65 13.36
CA ILE A 134 -6.12 2.49 14.09
C ILE A 134 -6.13 2.80 15.58
N VAL A 135 -6.76 1.95 16.37
CA VAL A 135 -6.91 2.10 17.83
C VAL A 135 -6.17 0.96 18.53
N ASN A 136 -5.37 1.28 19.53
CA ASN A 136 -4.86 0.27 20.47
C ASN A 136 -5.91 -0.01 21.56
N GLU A 137 -6.64 -1.10 21.42
CA GLU A 137 -7.62 -1.58 22.41
C GLU A 137 -6.97 -2.51 23.46
N GLY A 138 -5.65 -2.67 23.43
CA GLY A 138 -4.90 -3.42 24.43
C GLY A 138 -4.69 -2.65 25.74
N SER A 139 -4.09 -3.32 26.71
CA SER A 139 -3.80 -2.75 28.03
C SER A 139 -2.36 -2.26 28.20
N ALA A 140 -1.55 -2.33 27.13
CA ALA A 140 -0.15 -1.91 27.13
C ALA A 140 0.18 -1.11 25.86
N PRO A 141 1.20 -0.23 25.91
CA PRO A 141 1.74 0.41 24.74
C PRO A 141 2.12 -0.62 23.66
N SER A 142 1.73 -0.38 22.43
CA SER A 142 1.96 -1.32 21.32
C SER A 142 2.57 -0.62 20.13
N PRO A 143 3.73 -1.08 19.64
CA PRO A 143 4.35 -0.55 18.42
C PRO A 143 3.48 -0.84 17.21
N LEU A 144 3.33 0.17 16.33
CA LEU A 144 2.55 0.12 15.10
C LEU A 144 3.42 0.45 13.90
N MET A 145 3.47 -0.46 12.94
CA MET A 145 4.02 -0.22 11.61
C MET A 145 2.89 -0.30 10.60
N TYR A 146 2.79 0.65 9.68
CA TYR A 146 1.66 0.73 8.76
C TYR A 146 2.09 1.17 7.36
N MET A 147 1.50 0.54 6.34
CA MET A 147 1.82 0.83 4.95
C MET A 147 0.62 0.52 4.05
N TYR A 148 0.38 1.38 3.07
CA TYR A 148 -0.44 1.05 1.91
C TYR A 148 0.46 0.62 0.76
N HIS A 149 0.36 -0.64 0.35
CA HIS A 149 1.06 -1.16 -0.82
C HIS A 149 0.13 -1.00 -2.05
N MET A 150 0.21 0.17 -2.71
CA MET A 150 -0.61 0.48 -3.87
C MET A 150 0.08 0.02 -5.14
N ASN A 151 -0.64 -0.69 -6.02
CA ASN A 151 -0.02 -1.39 -7.14
C ASN A 151 -0.66 -0.99 -8.46
N ILE A 152 0.14 -0.36 -9.31
CA ILE A 152 -0.23 0.03 -10.67
C ILE A 152 0.17 -1.08 -11.63
N GLY A 153 -0.75 -1.46 -12.53
CA GLY A 153 -0.55 -2.54 -13.48
C GLY A 153 -1.08 -2.25 -14.88
N TYR A 154 -0.95 -3.24 -15.76
CA TYR A 154 -1.45 -3.16 -17.13
C TYR A 154 -2.98 -3.01 -17.18
N PRO A 155 -3.54 -2.18 -18.08
CA PRO A 155 -2.89 -1.40 -19.15
C PRO A 155 -2.45 0.02 -18.75
N LEU A 156 -2.65 0.47 -17.49
CA LEU A 156 -2.15 1.78 -17.09
C LEU A 156 -0.62 1.80 -17.07
N LEU A 157 0.01 0.73 -16.60
CA LEU A 157 1.46 0.57 -16.58
C LEU A 157 1.94 -0.15 -17.86
N THR A 158 2.72 0.55 -18.67
CA THR A 158 3.49 0.05 -19.82
C THR A 158 4.79 0.84 -19.93
N GLU A 159 5.66 0.48 -20.87
CA GLU A 159 6.87 1.28 -21.17
C GLU A 159 6.57 2.71 -21.66
N ASN A 160 5.34 2.99 -22.09
CA ASN A 160 4.89 4.32 -22.52
C ASN A 160 4.27 5.15 -21.40
N SER A 161 4.20 4.59 -20.17
CA SER A 161 3.63 5.29 -19.03
C SER A 161 4.58 6.38 -18.52
N GLU A 162 4.03 7.54 -18.27
CA GLU A 162 4.70 8.65 -17.61
C GLU A 162 4.48 8.54 -16.11
N PHE A 163 5.53 8.73 -15.32
CA PHE A 163 5.51 8.64 -13.87
C PHE A 163 6.16 9.84 -13.21
N TYR A 164 5.52 10.39 -12.19
CA TYR A 164 5.98 11.55 -11.46
C TYR A 164 5.71 11.41 -9.96
N ILE A 165 6.68 11.82 -9.17
CA ILE A 165 6.56 12.06 -7.72
C ILE A 165 7.16 13.43 -7.41
N ASN A 166 6.49 14.23 -6.55
CA ASN A 166 6.99 15.54 -6.15
C ASN A 166 8.07 15.48 -5.04
N SER A 167 8.81 14.37 -4.95
CA SER A 167 9.94 14.24 -4.04
C SER A 167 11.10 15.16 -4.44
N TYR A 168 11.83 15.66 -3.46
CA TYR A 168 13.05 16.42 -3.71
C TYR A 168 14.30 15.54 -3.79
N GLU A 169 14.24 14.35 -3.22
CA GLU A 169 15.33 13.39 -3.20
C GLU A 169 14.79 11.97 -3.40
N VAL A 170 15.54 11.17 -4.13
CA VAL A 170 15.28 9.74 -4.37
C VAL A 170 16.50 8.96 -3.92
N VAL A 171 16.31 8.05 -2.97
CA VAL A 171 17.39 7.25 -2.37
C VAL A 171 17.17 5.77 -2.73
N PRO A 172 18.15 5.12 -3.38
CA PRO A 172 18.05 3.69 -3.67
C PRO A 172 18.15 2.88 -2.36
N ARG A 173 17.28 1.89 -2.19
CA ARG A 173 17.26 1.04 -1.00
C ARG A 173 18.50 0.14 -0.88
N ASP A 174 19.03 -0.32 -2.01
CA ASP A 174 20.13 -1.28 -2.09
C ASP A 174 20.99 -1.09 -3.34
N GLU A 175 22.02 -1.92 -3.50
CA GLU A 175 22.93 -1.85 -4.65
C GLU A 175 22.26 -2.18 -5.99
N GLU A 176 21.15 -2.95 -6.00
CA GLU A 176 20.39 -3.21 -7.24
C GLU A 176 19.60 -1.98 -7.65
N ALA A 177 18.90 -1.36 -6.71
CA ALA A 177 18.18 -0.10 -6.95
C ALA A 177 19.13 1.03 -7.39
N LYS A 178 20.36 1.07 -6.83
CA LYS A 178 21.37 2.07 -7.19
C LYS A 178 21.73 2.04 -8.68
N LYS A 179 21.72 0.86 -9.31
CA LYS A 179 21.97 0.73 -10.77
C LYS A 179 20.90 1.44 -11.61
N GLY A 180 19.64 1.48 -11.11
CA GLY A 180 18.50 2.10 -11.78
C GLY A 180 18.20 3.53 -11.34
N LEU A 181 18.98 4.13 -10.43
CA LEU A 181 18.66 5.43 -9.82
C LEU A 181 18.46 6.54 -10.85
N ALA A 182 19.28 6.62 -11.89
CA ALA A 182 19.15 7.64 -12.94
C ALA A 182 17.87 7.49 -13.79
N GLN A 183 17.17 6.37 -13.66
CA GLN A 183 16.00 5.98 -14.44
C GLN A 183 14.85 5.49 -13.56
N TRP A 184 14.83 5.91 -12.28
CA TRP A 184 13.84 5.47 -11.31
C TRP A 184 12.38 5.68 -11.77
N ASN A 185 12.14 6.77 -12.51
CA ASN A 185 10.83 7.15 -13.04
C ASN A 185 10.56 6.72 -14.51
N GLN A 186 11.49 6.00 -15.13
CA GLN A 186 11.33 5.51 -16.51
C GLN A 186 10.82 4.08 -16.49
N MET A 187 9.71 3.83 -17.16
CA MET A 187 9.21 2.47 -17.39
C MET A 187 9.93 1.88 -18.60
N ILE A 188 10.25 0.60 -18.55
CA ILE A 188 10.89 -0.14 -19.66
C ILE A 188 9.99 -1.32 -20.05
N PRO A 189 10.13 -1.90 -21.26
CA PRO A 189 9.40 -3.09 -21.63
C PRO A 189 9.62 -4.24 -20.64
N PRO A 190 8.67 -5.19 -20.53
CA PRO A 190 8.86 -6.40 -19.70
C PRO A 190 10.18 -7.09 -20.04
N THR A 191 11.04 -7.26 -19.04
CA THR A 191 12.45 -7.65 -19.21
C THR A 191 12.71 -9.00 -18.52
N PRO A 192 13.32 -9.99 -19.21
CA PRO A 192 13.71 -11.25 -18.59
C PRO A 192 14.67 -11.05 -17.42
N ASN A 193 14.43 -11.76 -16.31
CA ASN A 193 15.28 -11.74 -15.11
C ASN A 193 15.52 -10.33 -14.53
N PHE A 194 14.58 -9.40 -14.71
CA PHE A 194 14.65 -8.10 -14.08
C PHE A 194 14.65 -8.28 -12.56
N ALA A 195 15.65 -7.77 -11.89
CA ALA A 195 15.69 -7.69 -10.43
C ALA A 195 14.93 -6.44 -9.96
N GLU A 196 14.07 -6.60 -8.97
CA GLU A 196 13.30 -5.48 -8.42
C GLU A 196 14.21 -4.34 -7.93
N GLN A 197 13.71 -3.13 -8.05
CA GLN A 197 14.38 -1.92 -7.61
C GLN A 197 13.44 -1.13 -6.70
N CYS A 198 13.91 -0.82 -5.50
CA CYS A 198 13.15 -0.06 -4.53
C CYS A 198 13.83 1.28 -4.22
N PHE A 199 13.03 2.36 -4.18
CA PHE A 199 13.51 3.72 -3.97
C PHE A 199 12.71 4.41 -2.89
N TYR A 200 13.39 5.01 -1.90
CA TYR A 200 12.76 5.91 -0.93
C TYR A 200 12.64 7.31 -1.52
N HIS A 201 11.52 7.97 -1.26
CA HIS A 201 11.22 9.32 -1.71
C HIS A 201 11.08 10.26 -0.51
N HIS A 202 11.84 11.34 -0.49
CA HIS A 202 11.78 12.36 0.56
C HIS A 202 11.11 13.64 0.06
N TYR A 203 10.37 14.32 0.94
CA TYR A 203 9.53 15.47 0.61
C TYR A 203 9.90 16.70 1.44
N HIS A 204 9.85 17.89 0.83
CA HIS A 204 9.93 19.17 1.55
C HIS A 204 8.54 19.72 1.89
N THR A 205 7.48 19.13 1.35
CA THR A 205 6.09 19.59 1.53
C THR A 205 5.31 18.63 2.40
N ASP A 206 4.29 19.13 3.09
CA ASP A 206 3.39 18.28 3.86
C ASP A 206 2.50 17.39 2.98
N LEU A 207 2.37 17.71 1.68
CA LEU A 207 1.58 16.94 0.71
C LEU A 207 2.46 16.23 -0.30
N ALA A 208 2.54 14.92 -0.19
CA ALA A 208 3.11 14.05 -1.23
C ALA A 208 2.10 13.86 -2.36
N LYS A 209 2.61 13.83 -3.60
CA LYS A 209 1.84 13.59 -4.81
C LYS A 209 2.58 12.62 -5.70
N MET A 210 1.89 11.55 -6.10
CA MET A 210 2.37 10.55 -7.05
C MET A 210 1.39 10.45 -8.21
N MET A 211 1.88 10.39 -9.44
CA MET A 211 1.04 10.37 -10.63
C MET A 211 1.57 9.39 -11.66
N VAL A 212 0.66 8.64 -12.28
CA VAL A 212 0.93 7.79 -13.44
C VAL A 212 -0.08 8.12 -14.52
N TYR A 213 0.40 8.30 -15.76
CA TYR A 213 -0.45 8.52 -16.93
C TYR A 213 0.03 7.69 -18.10
N ASN A 214 -0.91 7.07 -18.81
CA ASN A 214 -0.60 6.35 -20.05
C ASN A 214 -1.39 6.95 -21.22
N LYS A 215 -0.67 7.54 -22.16
CA LYS A 215 -1.23 8.19 -23.35
C LYS A 215 -1.91 7.23 -24.32
N ASP A 216 -1.53 5.93 -24.32
CA ASP A 216 -2.07 4.94 -25.25
C ASP A 216 -3.51 4.54 -24.90
N ILE A 217 -3.88 4.72 -23.63
CA ILE A 217 -5.24 4.45 -23.14
C ILE A 217 -5.94 5.71 -22.63
N GLU A 218 -5.25 6.86 -22.63
CA GLU A 218 -5.74 8.16 -22.13
C GLU A 218 -6.31 8.05 -20.71
N LYS A 219 -5.55 7.41 -19.81
CA LYS A 219 -5.92 7.24 -18.40
C LYS A 219 -4.76 7.60 -17.50
N GLY A 220 -5.10 8.20 -16.38
CA GLY A 220 -4.15 8.51 -15.32
C GLY A 220 -4.72 8.35 -13.94
N ILE A 221 -3.82 8.30 -12.98
CA ILE A 221 -4.11 8.26 -11.56
C ILE A 221 -3.20 9.24 -10.82
N GLN A 222 -3.77 9.96 -9.87
CA GLN A 222 -3.04 10.76 -8.90
C GLN A 222 -3.37 10.23 -7.50
N ILE A 223 -2.34 10.04 -6.69
CA ILE A 223 -2.42 9.62 -5.29
C ILE A 223 -1.75 10.71 -4.45
N CYS A 224 -2.46 11.22 -3.43
CA CYS A 224 -1.96 12.24 -2.51
C CYS A 224 -2.10 11.77 -1.06
N PHE A 225 -1.09 12.07 -0.23
CA PHE A 225 -1.12 11.78 1.21
C PHE A 225 -0.35 12.83 2.01
N ASP A 226 -0.64 12.93 3.32
CA ASP A 226 0.09 13.80 4.24
C ASP A 226 1.40 13.11 4.69
N THR A 227 2.53 13.78 4.47
CA THR A 227 3.86 13.27 4.86
C THR A 227 4.07 13.21 6.37
N LYS A 228 3.21 13.83 7.17
CA LYS A 228 3.19 13.68 8.64
C LYS A 228 2.48 12.42 9.10
N GLU A 229 1.53 11.91 8.30
CA GLU A 229 0.90 10.62 8.53
C GLU A 229 1.81 9.49 8.06
N PHE A 230 2.42 9.67 6.86
CA PHE A 230 3.37 8.73 6.27
C PHE A 230 4.71 9.42 6.02
N PRO A 231 5.64 9.37 7.01
CA PRO A 231 6.95 10.03 6.90
C PRO A 231 7.88 9.38 5.88
N GLN A 232 7.56 8.17 5.44
CA GLN A 232 8.28 7.45 4.40
C GLN A 232 7.38 7.13 3.22
N ASN A 233 7.98 7.06 2.03
CA ASN A 233 7.30 6.56 0.84
C ASN A 233 8.28 5.74 0.01
N LEU A 234 7.91 4.50 -0.25
CA LEU A 234 8.68 3.60 -1.08
C LEU A 234 8.06 3.46 -2.47
N GLN A 235 8.88 3.46 -3.48
CA GLN A 235 8.57 3.01 -4.83
C GLN A 235 9.14 1.61 -5.03
N TRP A 236 8.29 0.65 -5.36
CA TRP A 236 8.69 -0.68 -5.83
C TRP A 236 8.56 -0.74 -7.35
N LYS A 237 9.68 -0.93 -8.04
CA LYS A 237 9.74 -1.02 -9.48
C LYS A 237 10.12 -2.44 -9.89
N MET A 238 9.14 -3.19 -10.42
CA MET A 238 9.33 -4.54 -10.92
C MET A 238 8.90 -4.62 -12.39
N MET A 239 9.88 -4.66 -13.29
CA MET A 239 9.69 -4.62 -14.74
C MET A 239 9.97 -5.99 -15.39
N GLY A 240 9.63 -7.07 -14.70
CA GLY A 240 9.84 -8.44 -15.18
C GLY A 240 8.82 -8.89 -16.22
N GLU A 241 9.14 -9.94 -17.00
CA GLU A 241 8.22 -10.50 -18.01
C GLU A 241 6.93 -11.08 -17.42
N ARG A 242 6.95 -11.55 -16.17
CA ARG A 242 5.83 -12.21 -15.51
C ARG A 242 5.20 -11.33 -14.45
N ASP A 243 6.03 -10.57 -13.76
CA ASP A 243 5.63 -9.64 -12.71
C ASP A 243 6.03 -8.24 -13.19
N TYR A 244 5.03 -7.49 -13.68
CA TYR A 244 5.23 -6.14 -14.23
C TYR A 244 4.34 -5.17 -13.47
N VAL A 245 4.92 -4.49 -12.49
CA VAL A 245 4.19 -3.69 -11.51
C VAL A 245 5.00 -2.51 -11.02
N LEU A 246 4.29 -1.43 -10.70
CA LEU A 246 4.82 -0.27 -9.98
C LEU A 246 4.08 -0.16 -8.65
N GLY A 247 4.77 -0.44 -7.54
CA GLY A 247 4.30 -0.21 -6.19
C GLY A 247 4.54 1.24 -5.75
N LEU A 248 3.55 1.86 -5.12
CA LEU A 248 3.60 3.20 -4.55
C LEU A 248 3.16 3.07 -3.09
N GLU A 249 4.09 3.24 -2.15
CA GLU A 249 3.94 2.68 -0.81
C GLU A 249 4.19 3.73 0.29
N PRO A 250 3.21 4.61 0.58
CA PRO A 250 3.29 5.45 1.76
C PRO A 250 3.31 4.59 3.03
N CYS A 251 4.30 4.82 3.90
CA CYS A 251 4.55 3.99 5.08
C CYS A 251 5.06 4.79 6.29
N THR A 252 4.90 4.18 7.47
CA THR A 252 5.28 4.81 8.74
C THR A 252 6.75 4.61 9.12
N ALA A 253 7.46 3.71 8.44
CA ALA A 253 8.86 3.38 8.72
C ALA A 253 9.54 2.79 7.48
N ASP A 254 10.85 2.65 7.52
CA ASP A 254 11.64 1.96 6.49
C ASP A 254 11.32 0.46 6.42
N LEU A 255 11.73 -0.20 5.32
CA LEU A 255 11.45 -1.63 5.11
C LEU A 255 12.55 -2.58 5.60
N ASP A 256 13.48 -2.11 6.42
CA ASP A 256 14.64 -2.88 6.88
C ASP A 256 14.32 -3.90 7.99
N GLY A 257 13.05 -4.01 8.33
CA GLY A 257 12.56 -4.90 9.38
C GLY A 257 12.61 -4.27 10.77
N ARG A 258 11.66 -4.66 11.60
CA ARG A 258 11.39 -4.12 12.93
C ARG A 258 12.62 -4.00 13.83
N HIS A 259 13.46 -5.05 13.89
CA HIS A 259 14.67 -5.08 14.70
C HIS A 259 15.69 -3.99 14.31
N THR A 260 15.87 -3.78 13.00
CA THR A 260 16.79 -2.76 12.48
C THR A 260 16.25 -1.36 12.74
N ILE A 261 14.96 -1.16 12.52
CA ILE A 261 14.29 0.14 12.74
C ILE A 261 14.39 0.55 14.21
N LYS A 262 14.09 -0.34 15.15
CA LYS A 262 14.23 -0.08 16.60
C LYS A 262 15.63 0.39 17.02
N LYS A 263 16.66 0.01 16.28
CA LYS A 263 18.05 0.46 16.55
C LYS A 263 18.35 1.85 15.98
N ASN A 264 17.73 2.20 14.86
CA ASN A 264 18.09 3.37 14.08
C ASN A 264 17.11 4.53 14.25
N SER A 265 15.87 4.25 14.65
CA SER A 265 14.79 5.22 14.80
C SER A 265 13.73 4.73 15.80
N GLU A 266 12.74 5.56 16.06
CA GLU A 266 11.59 5.17 16.87
C GLU A 266 10.48 4.60 15.98
N ILE A 267 9.91 3.46 16.39
CA ILE A 267 8.68 2.95 15.82
C ILE A 267 7.51 3.69 16.48
N LEU A 268 6.55 4.15 15.67
CA LEU A 268 5.30 4.70 16.18
C LEU A 268 4.68 3.73 17.20
N THR A 269 4.39 4.23 18.39
CA THR A 269 3.80 3.42 19.46
C THR A 269 2.50 4.08 19.91
N LEU A 270 1.44 3.29 20.04
CA LEU A 270 0.17 3.76 20.56
C LEU A 270 -0.02 3.30 22.01
N GLU A 271 -0.30 4.24 22.89
CA GLU A 271 -0.72 3.97 24.26
C GLU A 271 -2.09 3.25 24.30
N PRO A 272 -2.46 2.60 25.42
CA PRO A 272 -3.80 2.07 25.60
C PRO A 272 -4.89 3.11 25.31
N ALA A 273 -5.87 2.75 24.48
CA ALA A 273 -6.96 3.60 23.98
C ALA A 273 -6.50 4.76 23.05
N GLU A 274 -5.21 4.90 22.77
CA GLU A 274 -4.74 5.86 21.77
C GLU A 274 -5.07 5.40 20.36
N SER A 275 -5.25 6.35 19.47
CA SER A 275 -5.50 6.11 18.04
C SER A 275 -4.62 6.96 17.15
N LYS A 276 -4.38 6.48 15.94
CA LYS A 276 -3.70 7.20 14.87
C LYS A 276 -4.54 7.12 13.60
N ASP A 277 -4.66 8.27 12.93
CA ASP A 277 -5.36 8.39 11.67
C ASP A 277 -4.35 8.39 10.51
N PHE A 278 -4.77 7.79 9.37
CA PHE A 278 -4.04 7.73 8.11
C PHE A 278 -5.00 7.97 6.95
N SER A 279 -4.57 8.71 5.95
CA SER A 279 -5.44 8.98 4.81
C SER A 279 -4.68 9.08 3.48
N VAL A 280 -5.38 8.69 2.41
CA VAL A 280 -4.94 8.93 1.04
C VAL A 280 -6.12 9.39 0.20
N ASN A 281 -5.85 10.29 -0.75
CA ASN A 281 -6.80 10.78 -1.73
C ASN A 281 -6.37 10.28 -3.11
N VAL A 282 -7.32 9.74 -3.86
CA VAL A 282 -7.08 9.20 -5.20
C VAL A 282 -7.99 9.89 -6.20
N HIS A 283 -7.41 10.36 -7.29
CA HIS A 283 -8.10 10.95 -8.43
C HIS A 283 -7.74 10.20 -9.71
N LEU A 284 -8.74 9.71 -10.43
CA LEU A 284 -8.59 9.09 -11.73
C LEU A 284 -9.01 10.07 -12.82
N PHE A 285 -8.25 10.16 -13.90
CA PHE A 285 -8.50 11.14 -14.95
C PHE A 285 -8.25 10.58 -16.35
N ASN A 286 -8.88 11.22 -17.35
CA ASN A 286 -8.84 10.85 -18.77
C ASN A 286 -7.91 11.75 -19.60
N ASP A 287 -7.56 12.91 -19.06
CA ASP A 287 -6.80 13.92 -19.79
C ASP A 287 -5.54 14.31 -19.02
N LYS A 288 -4.40 14.31 -19.70
CA LYS A 288 -3.12 14.75 -19.12
C LYS A 288 -3.15 16.21 -18.61
N SER A 289 -4.05 17.05 -19.08
CA SER A 289 -4.23 18.41 -18.55
C SER A 289 -4.65 18.44 -17.08
N GLN A 290 -5.13 17.31 -16.56
CA GLN A 290 -5.47 17.11 -15.15
C GLN A 290 -4.29 16.60 -14.28
N TRP A 291 -3.13 16.46 -14.92
CA TRP A 291 -1.85 16.08 -14.31
C TRP A 291 -1.27 17.15 -13.38
#